data_3d225b712243cd88555e8ba67ad1f5b3
#
_entry.id   3d225b712243cd88555e8ba67ad1f5b3
#
_cell.length_a   1.000
_cell.length_b   1.000
_cell.length_c   1.000
_cell.angle_alpha   90.00
_cell.angle_beta   90.00
_cell.angle_gamma   90.00
#
_symmetry.space_group_name_H-M   'P 1'
#
loop_
_entity.id
_entity.type
_entity.pdbx_description
1 polymer ?
#
loop_
_entity_poly.entity_id
_entity_poly.type
_entity_poly.pdbx_seq_one_letter_code
_entity_poly.pdbx_strand_id
1 'polypeptide(L)'
;MAKVYEKYAWVILLLVVLLWLLVGFVAVFSPEGIFEADAQAVTKMPWSELKASSPTAANFVIFVYGQMGLLKINWSLFILAITLTGFRRGEKWAWYIMLLAPILLVSDAVFSVVFIGDINQVLSFIPITTITIFGLLLPYRIFFPKKTSDAQQ
;
A
#
# COMPACT_ATOMS: atom_id res chain seq x y z
N MET A 1 -23.63 9.15 19.19
CA MET A 1 -23.75 9.21 17.72
C MET A 1 -22.36 9.27 17.11
N ALA A 2 -22.06 8.40 16.11
CA ALA A 2 -20.81 8.48 15.37
C ALA A 2 -20.75 9.81 14.61
N LYS A 3 -19.58 10.46 14.62
CA LYS A 3 -19.41 11.72 13.89
C LYS A 3 -19.37 11.41 12.38
N VAL A 4 -19.78 12.36 11.55
CA VAL A 4 -19.89 12.19 10.08
C VAL A 4 -18.58 11.67 9.47
N TYR A 5 -17.44 12.20 9.90
CA TYR A 5 -16.12 11.75 9.41
C TYR A 5 -15.79 10.28 9.77
N GLU A 6 -16.26 9.80 10.92
CA GLU A 6 -16.08 8.39 11.32
C GLU A 6 -16.82 7.45 10.36
N LYS A 7 -18.04 7.86 9.93
CA LYS A 7 -18.86 7.08 9.00
C LYS A 7 -18.23 6.93 7.61
N TYR A 8 -17.49 7.95 7.16
CA TYR A 8 -16.90 7.97 5.81
C TYR A 8 -15.39 7.70 5.78
N ALA A 9 -14.77 7.40 6.93
CA ALA A 9 -13.31 7.14 6.99
C ALA A 9 -12.86 5.97 6.12
N TRP A 10 -13.74 4.97 5.86
CA TRP A 10 -13.46 3.87 4.95
C TRP A 10 -13.19 4.32 3.50
N VAL A 11 -13.68 5.51 3.10
CA VAL A 11 -13.43 6.07 1.76
C VAL A 11 -11.96 6.43 1.59
N ILE A 12 -11.29 6.85 2.66
CA ILE A 12 -9.84 7.14 2.63
C ILE A 12 -9.08 5.86 2.26
N LEU A 13 -9.39 4.75 2.92
CA LEU A 13 -8.76 3.46 2.63
C LEU A 13 -9.13 2.95 1.23
N LEU A 14 -10.36 3.18 0.79
CA LEU A 14 -10.78 2.86 -0.57
C LEU A 14 -9.93 3.59 -1.61
N LEU A 15 -9.70 4.89 -1.44
CA LEU A 15 -8.87 5.68 -2.35
C LEU A 15 -7.42 5.19 -2.38
N VAL A 16 -6.85 4.87 -1.21
CA VAL A 16 -5.51 4.28 -1.12
C VAL A 16 -5.43 2.96 -1.88
N VAL A 17 -6.40 2.08 -1.69
CA VAL A 17 -6.45 0.78 -2.38
C VAL A 17 -6.58 0.93 -3.88
N LEU A 18 -7.44 1.84 -4.35
CA LEU A 18 -7.60 2.10 -5.78
C LEU A 18 -6.31 2.67 -6.40
N LEU A 19 -5.59 3.52 -5.68
CA LEU A 19 -4.27 4.00 -6.11
C LEU A 19 -3.28 2.85 -6.26
N TRP A 20 -3.19 1.95 -5.25
CA TRP A 20 -2.32 0.78 -5.32
C TRP A 20 -2.69 -0.19 -6.44
N LEU A 21 -3.98 -0.36 -6.68
CA LEU A 21 -4.49 -1.16 -7.79
C LEU A 21 -4.03 -0.58 -9.13
N LEU A 22 -4.15 0.73 -9.30
CA LEU A 22 -3.68 1.44 -10.49
C LEU A 22 -2.17 1.27 -10.68
N VAL A 23 -1.36 1.48 -9.63
CA VAL A 23 0.09 1.26 -9.67
C VAL A 23 0.43 -0.18 -10.06
N GLY A 24 -0.32 -1.16 -9.55
CA GLY A 24 -0.19 -2.57 -9.94
C GLY A 24 -0.42 -2.79 -11.43
N PHE A 25 -1.48 -2.21 -11.99
CA PHE A 25 -1.75 -2.30 -13.43
C PHE A 25 -0.64 -1.63 -14.26
N VAL A 26 -0.17 -0.43 -13.87
CA VAL A 26 0.92 0.22 -14.58
C VAL A 26 2.20 -0.64 -14.52
N ALA A 27 2.50 -1.27 -13.38
CA ALA A 27 3.66 -2.15 -13.24
C ALA A 27 3.59 -3.40 -14.13
N VAL A 28 2.39 -3.91 -14.41
CA VAL A 28 2.20 -5.06 -15.33
C VAL A 28 2.32 -4.65 -16.79
N PHE A 29 1.66 -3.56 -17.19
CA PHE A 29 1.52 -3.20 -18.60
C PHE A 29 2.57 -2.21 -19.10
N SER A 30 3.18 -1.43 -18.21
CA SER A 30 4.21 -0.44 -18.51
C SER A 30 5.25 -0.38 -17.38
N PRO A 31 5.95 -1.48 -17.11
CA PRO A 31 6.87 -1.58 -15.97
C PRO A 31 8.00 -0.57 -16.05
N GLU A 32 8.51 -0.26 -17.23
CA GLU A 32 9.65 0.65 -17.44
C GLU A 32 9.41 2.04 -16.83
N GLY A 33 8.17 2.56 -16.89
CA GLY A 33 7.83 3.86 -16.30
C GLY A 33 7.86 3.89 -14.76
N ILE A 34 7.90 2.73 -14.09
CA ILE A 34 7.91 2.65 -12.62
C ILE A 34 9.30 2.35 -12.08
N PHE A 35 10.04 1.44 -12.74
CA PHE A 35 11.28 0.91 -12.16
C PHE A 35 12.57 1.58 -12.65
N GLU A 36 12.50 2.49 -13.62
CA GLU A 36 13.72 3.10 -14.19
C GLU A 36 14.59 3.75 -13.10
N ALA A 37 13.96 4.49 -12.18
CA ALA A 37 14.66 5.11 -11.06
C ALA A 37 15.25 4.08 -10.09
N ASP A 38 14.50 3.03 -9.78
CA ASP A 38 14.94 1.95 -8.88
C ASP A 38 16.09 1.17 -9.52
N ALA A 39 15.97 0.81 -10.81
CA ALA A 39 17.01 0.12 -11.54
C ALA A 39 18.31 0.94 -11.58
N GLN A 40 18.22 2.25 -11.84
CA GLN A 40 19.37 3.14 -11.80
C GLN A 40 19.96 3.26 -10.38
N ALA A 41 19.12 3.31 -9.35
CA ALA A 41 19.59 3.37 -7.96
C ALA A 41 20.39 2.12 -7.56
N VAL A 42 19.98 0.94 -8.03
CA VAL A 42 20.62 -0.35 -7.74
C VAL A 42 21.85 -0.56 -8.61
N THR A 43 21.74 -0.40 -9.92
CA THR A 43 22.79 -0.74 -10.88
C THR A 43 23.83 0.34 -11.05
N LYS A 44 23.54 1.57 -10.60
CA LYS A 44 24.32 2.81 -10.84
C LYS A 44 24.53 3.12 -12.34
N MET A 45 23.67 2.57 -13.19
CA MET A 45 23.73 2.63 -14.64
C MET A 45 22.37 3.09 -15.18
N PRO A 46 22.32 3.98 -16.19
CA PRO A 46 21.06 4.33 -16.85
C PRO A 46 20.37 3.10 -17.44
N TRP A 47 19.05 3.09 -17.39
CA TRP A 47 18.25 1.96 -17.91
C TRP A 47 18.53 1.65 -19.39
N SER A 48 18.71 2.68 -20.21
CA SER A 48 19.06 2.53 -21.63
C SER A 48 20.39 1.82 -21.85
N GLU A 49 21.38 2.09 -21.00
CA GLU A 49 22.69 1.45 -21.04
C GLU A 49 22.62 -0.02 -20.57
N LEU A 50 21.84 -0.30 -19.52
CA LEU A 50 21.60 -1.66 -19.08
C LEU A 50 20.92 -2.50 -20.17
N LYS A 51 19.93 -1.95 -20.86
CA LYS A 51 19.25 -2.61 -21.99
C LYS A 51 20.22 -2.90 -23.15
N ALA A 52 21.12 -2.00 -23.43
CA ALA A 52 22.11 -2.15 -24.51
C ALA A 52 23.22 -3.15 -24.15
N SER A 53 23.73 -3.10 -22.91
CA SER A 53 24.85 -3.93 -22.47
C SER A 53 24.42 -5.36 -22.09
N SER A 54 23.23 -5.53 -21.52
CA SER A 54 22.72 -6.82 -21.10
C SER A 54 21.21 -6.96 -21.29
N PRO A 55 20.74 -7.27 -22.49
CA PRO A 55 19.31 -7.44 -22.78
C PRO A 55 18.63 -8.51 -21.91
N THR A 56 19.36 -9.58 -21.57
CA THR A 56 18.86 -10.66 -20.72
C THR A 56 18.60 -10.17 -19.28
N ALA A 57 19.51 -9.37 -18.71
CA ALA A 57 19.31 -8.78 -17.40
C ALA A 57 18.13 -7.78 -17.41
N ALA A 58 18.03 -6.97 -18.46
CA ALA A 58 16.92 -6.05 -18.63
C ALA A 58 15.56 -6.79 -18.69
N ASN A 59 15.46 -7.86 -19.47
CA ASN A 59 14.25 -8.68 -19.55
C ASN A 59 13.90 -9.33 -18.21
N PHE A 60 14.90 -9.75 -17.44
CA PHE A 60 14.68 -10.29 -16.10
C PHE A 60 14.11 -9.22 -15.14
N VAL A 61 14.63 -7.99 -15.18
CA VAL A 61 14.10 -6.87 -14.39
C VAL A 61 12.64 -6.58 -14.77
N ILE A 62 12.32 -6.49 -16.07
CA ILE A 62 10.94 -6.31 -16.56
C ILE A 62 10.02 -7.41 -16.02
N PHE A 63 10.45 -8.67 -16.10
CA PHE A 63 9.68 -9.79 -15.58
C PHE A 63 9.42 -9.69 -14.08
N VAL A 64 10.45 -9.38 -13.28
CA VAL A 64 10.31 -9.25 -11.81
C VAL A 64 9.34 -8.13 -11.45
N TYR A 65 9.44 -6.96 -12.07
CA TYR A 65 8.53 -5.85 -11.81
C TYR A 65 7.10 -6.13 -12.29
N GLY A 66 6.93 -6.84 -13.39
CA GLY A 66 5.63 -7.35 -13.82
C GLY A 66 4.99 -8.29 -12.79
N GLN A 67 5.76 -9.23 -12.22
CA GLN A 67 5.31 -10.11 -11.14
C GLN A 67 4.94 -9.33 -9.87
N MET A 68 5.75 -8.34 -9.48
CA MET A 68 5.43 -7.43 -8.37
C MET A 68 4.14 -6.65 -8.64
N GLY A 69 3.89 -6.24 -9.89
CA GLY A 69 2.64 -5.62 -10.32
C GLY A 69 1.43 -6.53 -10.09
N LEU A 70 1.52 -7.80 -10.49
CA LEU A 70 0.46 -8.80 -10.25
C LEU A 70 0.21 -9.01 -8.76
N LEU A 71 1.26 -9.08 -7.94
CA LEU A 71 1.12 -9.17 -6.49
C LEU A 71 0.41 -7.94 -5.91
N LYS A 72 0.75 -6.73 -6.36
CA LYS A 72 0.07 -5.49 -5.95
C LYS A 72 -1.41 -5.50 -6.33
N ILE A 73 -1.77 -5.98 -7.52
CA ILE A 73 -3.17 -6.15 -7.94
C ILE A 73 -3.89 -7.09 -7.00
N ASN A 74 -3.35 -8.28 -6.76
CA ASN A 74 -3.95 -9.29 -5.90
C ASN A 74 -4.18 -8.75 -4.47
N TRP A 75 -3.16 -8.15 -3.86
CA TRP A 75 -3.27 -7.53 -2.54
C TRP A 75 -4.33 -6.42 -2.51
N SER A 76 -4.35 -5.56 -3.52
CA SER A 76 -5.34 -4.49 -3.63
C SER A 76 -6.76 -5.04 -3.70
N LEU A 77 -7.00 -6.12 -4.46
CA LEU A 77 -8.32 -6.75 -4.53
C LEU A 77 -8.75 -7.34 -3.18
N PHE A 78 -7.85 -7.99 -2.43
CA PHE A 78 -8.15 -8.48 -1.08
C PHE A 78 -8.50 -7.34 -0.12
N ILE A 79 -7.68 -6.29 -0.09
CA ILE A 79 -7.91 -5.13 0.78
C ILE A 79 -9.21 -4.42 0.36
N LEU A 80 -9.49 -4.31 -0.94
CA LEU A 80 -10.73 -3.75 -1.46
C LEU A 80 -11.96 -4.53 -0.96
N ALA A 81 -11.91 -5.86 -1.04
CA ALA A 81 -12.99 -6.72 -0.56
C ALA A 81 -13.21 -6.53 0.96
N ILE A 82 -12.15 -6.51 1.76
CA ILE A 82 -12.22 -6.28 3.21
C ILE A 82 -12.79 -4.88 3.51
N THR A 83 -12.34 -3.85 2.77
CA THR A 83 -12.77 -2.46 2.96
C THR A 83 -14.27 -2.31 2.69
N LEU A 84 -14.76 -2.90 1.60
CA LEU A 84 -16.16 -2.77 1.18
C LEU A 84 -17.13 -3.64 1.99
N THR A 85 -16.65 -4.74 2.56
CA THR A 85 -17.48 -5.67 3.34
C THR A 85 -17.36 -5.42 4.84
N GLY A 86 -16.31 -5.93 5.47
CA GLY A 86 -16.14 -5.91 6.92
C GLY A 86 -15.83 -4.53 7.48
N PHE A 87 -14.87 -3.79 6.87
CA PHE A 87 -14.44 -2.50 7.41
C PHE A 87 -15.55 -1.45 7.33
N ARG A 88 -16.23 -1.34 6.20
CA ARG A 88 -17.37 -0.44 6.02
C ARG A 88 -18.51 -0.73 7.00
N ARG A 89 -18.67 -2.01 7.41
CA ARG A 89 -19.69 -2.44 8.39
C ARG A 89 -19.27 -2.26 9.84
N GLY A 90 -18.03 -1.84 10.10
CA GLY A 90 -17.49 -1.68 11.45
C GLY A 90 -17.16 -3.01 12.16
N GLU A 91 -16.89 -4.06 11.41
CA GLU A 91 -16.55 -5.37 11.96
C GLU A 91 -15.10 -5.37 12.49
N LYS A 92 -14.91 -5.75 13.77
CA LYS A 92 -13.61 -5.70 14.44
C LYS A 92 -12.51 -6.50 13.74
N TRP A 93 -12.86 -7.68 13.20
CA TRP A 93 -11.90 -8.51 12.48
C TRP A 93 -11.29 -7.78 11.28
N ALA A 94 -12.11 -7.01 10.54
CA ALA A 94 -11.63 -6.26 9.39
C ALA A 94 -10.66 -5.14 9.81
N TRP A 95 -10.92 -4.47 10.94
CA TRP A 95 -10.00 -3.48 11.49
C TRP A 95 -8.64 -4.10 11.84
N TYR A 96 -8.62 -5.26 12.51
CA TYR A 96 -7.37 -5.96 12.84
C TYR A 96 -6.60 -6.39 11.59
N ILE A 97 -7.27 -6.93 10.58
CA ILE A 97 -6.60 -7.33 9.33
C ILE A 97 -6.05 -6.10 8.60
N MET A 98 -6.78 -5.00 8.58
CA MET A 98 -6.32 -3.77 7.92
C MET A 98 -5.10 -3.13 8.60
N LEU A 99 -4.76 -3.47 9.85
CA LEU A 99 -3.49 -3.06 10.47
C LEU A 99 -2.26 -3.64 9.75
N LEU A 100 -2.42 -4.73 9.01
CA LEU A 100 -1.33 -5.28 8.20
C LEU A 100 -0.90 -4.30 7.09
N ALA A 101 -1.80 -3.45 6.58
CA ALA A 101 -1.47 -2.54 5.49
C ALA A 101 -0.35 -1.55 5.85
N PRO A 102 -0.42 -0.77 6.94
CA PRO A 102 0.69 0.11 7.32
C PRO A 102 1.94 -0.67 7.74
N ILE A 103 1.81 -1.86 8.31
CA ILE A 103 2.96 -2.71 8.67
C ILE A 103 3.71 -3.12 7.40
N LEU A 104 3.02 -3.55 6.35
CA LEU A 104 3.62 -3.93 5.07
C LEU A 104 4.27 -2.73 4.40
N LEU A 105 3.64 -1.54 4.40
CA LEU A 105 4.23 -0.32 3.85
C LEU A 105 5.54 0.08 4.57
N VAL A 106 5.57 -0.02 5.90
CA VAL A 106 6.78 0.25 6.68
C VAL A 106 7.85 -0.80 6.40
N SER A 107 7.48 -2.08 6.30
CA SER A 107 8.41 -3.17 5.97
C SER A 107 9.05 -2.97 4.60
N ASP A 108 8.25 -2.56 3.61
CA ASP A 108 8.71 -2.26 2.24
C ASP A 108 9.71 -1.08 2.24
N ALA A 109 9.40 -0.02 2.98
CA ALA A 109 10.28 1.12 3.15
C ALA A 109 11.62 0.73 3.82
N VAL A 110 11.57 -0.06 4.90
CA VAL A 110 12.77 -0.57 5.59
C VAL A 110 13.61 -1.45 4.67
N PHE A 111 12.97 -2.36 3.95
CA PHE A 111 13.64 -3.22 2.98
C PHE A 111 14.37 -2.39 1.91
N SER A 112 13.72 -1.37 1.37
CA SER A 112 14.30 -0.48 0.36
C SER A 112 15.56 0.23 0.88
N VAL A 113 15.55 0.73 2.13
CA VAL A 113 16.75 1.35 2.72
C VAL A 113 17.88 0.35 2.89
N VAL A 114 17.58 -0.83 3.41
CA VAL A 114 18.60 -1.84 3.73
C VAL A 114 19.28 -2.38 2.47
N PHE A 115 18.53 -2.61 1.41
CA PHE A 115 19.02 -3.28 0.20
C PHE A 115 19.39 -2.32 -0.94
N ILE A 116 18.69 -1.19 -1.07
CA ILE A 116 18.94 -0.21 -2.15
C ILE A 116 19.78 0.97 -1.66
N GLY A 117 19.65 1.32 -0.37
CA GLY A 117 20.36 2.45 0.23
C GLY A 117 19.80 3.81 -0.17
N ASP A 118 18.60 3.85 -0.79
CA ASP A 118 17.97 5.10 -1.23
C ASP A 118 16.93 5.59 -0.22
N ILE A 119 17.29 6.64 0.51
CA ILE A 119 16.39 7.30 1.47
C ILE A 119 15.21 8.01 0.79
N ASN A 120 15.33 8.43 -0.47
CA ASN A 120 14.25 9.11 -1.18
C ASN A 120 13.06 8.17 -1.40
N GLN A 121 13.32 6.88 -1.58
CA GLN A 121 12.28 5.88 -1.69
C GLN A 121 11.46 5.81 -0.40
N VAL A 122 12.10 5.87 0.77
CA VAL A 122 11.40 5.93 2.06
C VAL A 122 10.52 7.16 2.17
N LEU A 123 11.03 8.32 1.76
CA LEU A 123 10.27 9.58 1.81
C LEU A 123 8.99 9.49 0.97
N SER A 124 8.99 8.73 -0.13
CA SER A 124 7.82 8.51 -0.97
C SER A 124 6.73 7.66 -0.30
N PHE A 125 7.09 6.77 0.64
CA PHE A 125 6.14 5.94 1.39
C PHE A 125 5.49 6.67 2.58
N ILE A 126 6.10 7.73 3.11
CA ILE A 126 5.59 8.46 4.28
C ILE A 126 4.16 8.96 4.08
N PRO A 127 3.81 9.67 2.98
CA PRO A 127 2.46 10.21 2.80
C PRO A 127 1.40 9.11 2.79
N ILE A 128 1.63 8.03 2.03
CA ILE A 128 0.65 6.95 1.87
C ILE A 128 0.48 6.16 3.17
N THR A 129 1.58 5.92 3.90
CA THR A 129 1.54 5.26 5.21
C THR A 129 0.76 6.11 6.21
N THR A 130 1.02 7.41 6.24
CA THR A 130 0.33 8.37 7.12
C THR A 130 -1.17 8.39 6.82
N ILE A 131 -1.57 8.51 5.55
CA ILE A 131 -2.97 8.50 5.13
C ILE A 131 -3.64 7.18 5.50
N THR A 132 -2.96 6.06 5.34
CA THR A 132 -3.46 4.73 5.71
C THR A 132 -3.70 4.63 7.22
N ILE A 133 -2.75 5.09 8.04
CA ILE A 133 -2.89 5.12 9.50
C ILE A 133 -4.08 6.01 9.91
N PHE A 134 -4.22 7.20 9.33
CA PHE A 134 -5.37 8.07 9.60
C PHE A 134 -6.69 7.39 9.22
N GLY A 135 -6.76 6.74 8.06
CA GLY A 135 -7.94 5.99 7.62
C GLY A 135 -8.35 4.88 8.59
N LEU A 136 -7.38 4.28 9.30
CA LEU A 136 -7.62 3.24 10.32
C LEU A 136 -8.00 3.83 11.68
N LEU A 137 -7.37 4.92 12.10
CA LEU A 137 -7.57 5.49 13.43
C LEU A 137 -8.85 6.32 13.54
N LEU A 138 -9.23 7.05 12.48
CA LEU A 138 -10.42 7.91 12.48
C LEU A 138 -11.70 7.16 12.88
N PRO A 139 -12.01 5.96 12.34
CA PRO A 139 -13.23 5.24 12.69
C PRO A 139 -13.07 4.32 13.91
N TYR A 140 -11.98 4.40 14.68
CA TYR A 140 -11.68 3.50 15.79
C TYR A 140 -12.86 3.30 16.75
N ARG A 141 -13.61 4.38 17.05
CA ARG A 141 -14.77 4.32 17.96
C ARG A 141 -15.94 3.53 17.39
N ILE A 142 -16.05 3.38 16.09
CA ILE A 142 -17.09 2.53 15.47
C ILE A 142 -16.80 1.05 15.78
N PHE A 143 -15.53 0.66 15.69
CA PHE A 143 -15.11 -0.72 15.96
C PHE A 143 -15.06 -1.05 17.46
N PHE A 144 -14.73 -0.04 18.29
CA PHE A 144 -14.54 -0.17 19.73
C PHE A 144 -15.35 0.87 20.50
N PRO A 145 -16.70 0.73 20.53
CA PRO A 145 -17.56 1.63 21.30
C PRO A 145 -17.25 1.53 22.79
N LYS A 146 -17.15 2.66 23.48
CA LYS A 146 -17.03 2.67 24.94
C LYS A 146 -18.29 2.01 25.53
N LYS A 147 -18.11 1.02 26.40
CA LYS A 147 -19.20 0.51 27.23
C LYS A 147 -19.72 1.69 28.08
N THR A 148 -20.95 2.12 27.86
CA THR A 148 -21.64 3.01 28.78
C THR A 148 -21.83 2.26 30.09
N SER A 149 -21.26 2.79 31.17
CA SER A 149 -21.33 2.22 32.52
C SER A 149 -22.71 2.39 33.19
N ASP A 150 -23.74 2.76 32.43
CA ASP A 150 -25.03 3.22 32.97
C ASP A 150 -26.12 2.13 32.96
N ALA A 151 -25.75 0.86 33.11
CA ALA A 151 -26.72 -0.23 33.26
C ALA A 151 -26.71 -0.84 34.67
N GLN A 152 -26.36 -0.06 35.70
CA GLN A 152 -26.49 -0.45 37.11
C GLN A 152 -27.02 0.75 37.92
N GLN A 153 -28.30 1.07 37.74
CA GLN A 153 -29.12 1.68 38.79
C GLN A 153 -30.54 1.15 38.68
#